data_a70cbc03228983b72fbc6ce3c821f0c8
#
_entry.id   a70cbc03228983b72fbc6ce3c821f0c8
#
_cell.length_a   1.000
_cell.length_b   1.000
_cell.length_c   1.000
_cell.angle_alpha   90.00
_cell.angle_beta   90.00
_cell.angle_gamma   90.00
#
_symmetry.space_group_name_H-M   'P 1'
#
loop_
_entity.id
_entity.type
_entity.pdbx_description
1 polymer ?
#
loop_
_entity_poly.entity_id
_entity_poly.type
_entity_poly.pdbx_seq_one_letter_code
_entity_poly.pdbx_strand_id
1 'polypeptide(L)'
;MSKYFTVEVKPVMTPVNAGLNAAFADGEVLFDWTSFQVPRGASKLIGVTAEIRPKGDSGSTVNTFPFELLFAKTKDLVAPSTLGALNSAPAALADIEGHVDRYIRHMPIVAGDFGVTDQLAVASADAPEGMVLEGEINSGNNV
;
A
#
# COMPACT_ATOMS: atom_id res chain seq x y z
N MET A 1 -23.38 7.73 -15.77
CA MET A 1 -22.81 8.72 -14.85
C MET A 1 -21.63 8.07 -14.14
N SER A 2 -20.44 8.64 -14.28
CA SER A 2 -19.25 8.15 -13.58
C SER A 2 -19.41 8.42 -12.08
N LYS A 3 -19.23 7.42 -11.25
CA LYS A 3 -19.25 7.58 -9.80
C LYS A 3 -17.81 7.59 -9.30
N TYR A 4 -17.45 8.65 -8.61
CA TYR A 4 -16.20 8.71 -7.84
C TYR A 4 -16.46 8.14 -6.45
N PHE A 5 -15.50 7.41 -5.93
CA PHE A 5 -15.50 6.91 -4.57
C PHE A 5 -14.07 6.98 -4.02
N THR A 6 -13.97 7.04 -2.71
CA THR A 6 -12.70 7.02 -1.99
C THR A 6 -12.71 5.83 -1.04
N VAL A 7 -11.60 5.13 -0.98
CA VAL A 7 -11.38 4.05 -0.04
C VAL A 7 -10.27 4.45 0.90
N GLU A 8 -10.54 4.42 2.20
CA GLU A 8 -9.52 4.61 3.23
C GLU A 8 -8.88 3.25 3.55
N VAL A 9 -7.56 3.19 3.44
CA VAL A 9 -6.77 2.01 3.79
C VAL A 9 -5.81 2.39 4.90
N LYS A 10 -5.83 1.62 5.98
CA LYS A 10 -4.92 1.81 7.13
C LYS A 10 -4.00 0.60 7.26
N PRO A 11 -2.84 0.64 6.61
CA PRO A 11 -1.87 -0.45 6.75
C PRO A 11 -1.40 -0.59 8.19
N VAL A 12 -1.18 -1.82 8.61
CA VAL A 12 -0.58 -2.09 9.92
C VAL A 12 0.93 -2.04 9.77
N MET A 13 1.52 -0.97 10.28
CA MET A 13 2.97 -0.79 10.34
C MET A 13 3.49 -1.07 11.76
N THR A 14 2.76 -1.85 12.55
CA THR A 14 3.14 -2.16 13.92
C THR A 14 4.35 -3.08 13.92
N PRO A 15 5.44 -2.66 14.51
CA PRO A 15 6.60 -3.51 14.68
C PRO A 15 6.26 -4.70 15.56
N VAL A 16 6.43 -5.88 15.03
CA VAL A 16 6.29 -7.11 15.82
C VAL A 16 7.41 -7.24 16.87
N ASN A 17 8.47 -6.44 16.74
CA ASN A 17 9.60 -6.44 17.65
C ASN A 17 9.89 -5.05 18.20
N ALA A 18 10.05 -4.97 19.52
CA ALA A 18 10.35 -3.78 20.28
C ALA A 18 11.67 -3.04 19.92
N GLY A 19 12.35 -3.45 18.86
CA GLY A 19 13.59 -2.86 18.36
C GLY A 19 13.44 -1.83 17.25
N LEU A 20 12.24 -1.40 16.95
CA LEU A 20 11.97 -0.49 15.83
C LEU A 20 12.20 0.99 16.16
N ASN A 21 13.32 1.27 16.70
CA ASN A 21 13.93 2.59 16.54
C ASN A 21 14.83 2.69 15.29
N ALA A 22 14.90 1.62 14.50
CA ALA A 22 15.62 1.65 13.24
C ALA A 22 14.75 2.28 12.15
N ALA A 23 15.30 3.23 11.44
CA ALA A 23 14.70 3.74 10.21
C ALA A 23 14.61 2.59 9.19
N PHE A 24 13.58 2.61 8.35
CA PHE A 24 13.51 1.71 7.21
C PHE A 24 14.68 1.97 6.27
N ALA A 25 15.33 0.92 5.81
CA ALA A 25 16.34 1.01 4.77
C ALA A 25 15.69 0.88 3.39
N ASP A 26 16.44 1.25 2.38
CA ASP A 26 16.00 1.16 0.99
C ASP A 26 15.73 -0.29 0.61
N GLY A 27 14.58 -0.53 -0.03
CA GLY A 27 14.14 -1.86 -0.44
C GLY A 27 13.50 -2.71 0.65
N GLU A 28 13.18 -2.16 1.82
CA GLU A 28 12.51 -2.89 2.89
C GLU A 28 10.98 -2.82 2.81
N VAL A 29 10.32 -3.86 3.33
CA VAL A 29 8.87 -3.94 3.41
C VAL A 29 8.34 -3.00 4.49
N LEU A 30 7.54 -2.02 4.10
CA LEU A 30 6.89 -1.07 5.01
C LEU A 30 5.65 -1.68 5.68
N PHE A 31 4.86 -2.39 4.92
CA PHE A 31 3.67 -3.12 5.37
C PHE A 31 3.33 -4.23 4.37
N ASP A 32 2.70 -5.26 4.86
CA ASP A 32 2.24 -6.39 4.06
C ASP A 32 0.89 -6.09 3.41
N TRP A 33 0.38 -7.03 2.65
CA TRP A 33 -0.90 -6.90 1.95
C TRP A 33 -2.01 -6.46 2.89
N THR A 34 -2.63 -5.34 2.56
CA THR A 34 -3.78 -4.80 3.27
C THR A 34 -4.96 -4.81 2.32
N SER A 35 -5.97 -5.60 2.63
CA SER A 35 -7.14 -5.71 1.78
C SER A 35 -8.03 -4.48 1.88
N PHE A 36 -8.60 -4.09 0.76
CA PHE A 36 -9.64 -3.07 0.69
C PHE A 36 -10.67 -3.45 -0.35
N GLN A 37 -11.85 -2.87 -0.23
CA GLN A 37 -12.96 -3.18 -1.11
C GLN A 37 -13.11 -2.13 -2.19
N VAL A 38 -13.38 -2.57 -3.40
CA VAL A 38 -13.76 -1.71 -4.52
C VAL A 38 -15.20 -2.03 -4.93
N PRO A 39 -15.92 -1.08 -5.55
CA PRO A 39 -17.25 -1.35 -6.08
C PRO A 39 -17.22 -2.52 -7.06
N ARG A 40 -18.34 -3.23 -7.12
CA ARG A 40 -18.52 -4.35 -8.05
C ARG A 40 -18.24 -3.92 -9.48
N GLY A 41 -17.45 -4.73 -10.18
CA GLY A 41 -16.99 -4.47 -11.52
C GLY A 41 -15.61 -3.82 -11.56
N ALA A 42 -15.18 -3.42 -12.73
CA ALA A 42 -13.89 -2.77 -12.92
C ALA A 42 -13.96 -1.29 -12.51
N SER A 43 -12.99 -0.85 -11.75
CA SER A 43 -12.83 0.53 -11.31
C SER A 43 -11.46 1.06 -11.73
N LYS A 44 -11.42 2.28 -12.25
CA LYS A 44 -10.16 2.94 -12.58
C LYS A 44 -9.63 3.66 -11.34
N LEU A 45 -8.41 3.33 -10.94
CA LEU A 45 -7.70 4.13 -9.93
C LEU A 45 -7.27 5.46 -10.57
N ILE A 46 -7.60 6.56 -9.92
CA ILE A 46 -7.24 7.91 -10.40
C ILE A 46 -5.97 8.38 -9.70
N GLY A 47 -5.89 8.17 -8.40
CA GLY A 47 -4.72 8.59 -7.63
C GLY A 47 -4.80 8.06 -6.20
N VAL A 48 -3.73 8.29 -5.47
CA VAL A 48 -3.60 7.93 -4.06
C VAL A 48 -3.12 9.14 -3.27
N THR A 49 -3.73 9.36 -2.13
CA THR A 49 -3.22 10.30 -1.12
C THR A 49 -2.75 9.49 0.07
N ALA A 50 -1.48 9.62 0.43
CA ALA A 50 -0.89 8.97 1.58
C ALA A 50 -0.64 9.98 2.69
N GLU A 51 -1.11 9.68 3.89
CA GLU A 51 -0.82 10.48 5.09
C GLU A 51 0.18 9.73 5.97
N ILE A 52 1.29 10.39 6.28
CA ILE A 52 2.31 9.86 7.18
C ILE A 52 2.38 10.74 8.42
N ARG A 53 2.24 10.10 9.57
CA ARG A 53 2.32 10.77 10.87
C ARG A 53 3.55 10.29 11.64
N PRO A 54 4.20 11.16 12.42
CA PRO A 54 5.29 10.73 13.28
C PRO A 54 4.80 9.80 14.37
N LYS A 55 5.70 9.07 14.99
CA LYS A 55 5.44 8.07 16.03
C LYS A 55 4.75 8.62 17.32
N GLY A 56 4.48 9.90 17.39
CA GLY A 56 3.76 10.49 18.53
C GLY A 56 4.65 11.03 19.63
N ASP A 57 5.96 11.03 19.47
CA ASP A 57 6.87 11.70 20.40
C ASP A 57 6.85 13.21 20.15
N SER A 58 6.74 14.00 21.21
CA SER A 58 6.85 15.45 21.12
C SER A 58 8.21 15.83 20.53
N GLY A 59 8.21 16.47 19.38
CA GLY A 59 9.43 16.86 18.67
C GLY A 59 9.86 15.88 17.56
N SER A 60 9.10 14.83 17.30
CA SER A 60 9.36 13.95 16.17
C SER A 60 9.09 14.65 14.85
N THR A 61 10.10 14.73 14.01
CA THR A 61 9.96 15.23 12.65
C THR A 61 9.35 14.14 11.77
N VAL A 62 8.43 14.51 10.90
CA VAL A 62 7.90 13.59 9.90
C VAL A 62 8.99 13.28 8.88
N ASN A 63 9.28 12.02 8.71
CA ASN A 63 10.21 11.56 7.69
C ASN A 63 9.47 11.36 6.37
N THR A 64 9.87 12.09 5.35
CA THR A 64 9.37 11.91 3.98
C THR A 64 10.39 11.08 3.22
N PHE A 65 10.03 9.87 2.90
CA PHE A 65 10.86 8.99 2.09
C PHE A 65 10.03 8.43 0.92
N PRO A 66 10.64 8.27 -0.26
CA PRO A 66 9.95 7.66 -1.37
C PRO A 66 9.65 6.19 -1.07
N PHE A 67 8.49 5.71 -1.51
CA PHE A 67 8.10 4.31 -1.38
C PHE A 67 7.25 3.87 -2.56
N GLU A 68 7.09 2.58 -2.72
CA GLU A 68 6.26 2.00 -3.77
C GLU A 68 5.05 1.29 -3.18
N LEU A 69 3.89 1.53 -3.77
CA LEU A 69 2.68 0.80 -3.49
C LEU A 69 2.50 -0.31 -4.54
N LEU A 70 2.41 -1.53 -4.07
CA LEU A 70 2.09 -2.67 -4.92
C LEU A 70 0.60 -2.98 -4.82
N PHE A 71 -0.04 -3.20 -5.95
CA PHE A 71 -1.45 -3.57 -6.03
C PHE A 71 -1.58 -4.98 -6.58
N ALA A 72 -2.38 -5.79 -5.92
CA ALA A 72 -2.68 -7.15 -6.34
C ALA A 72 -4.15 -7.48 -6.08
N LYS A 73 -4.68 -8.43 -6.82
CA LYS A 73 -6.00 -9.00 -6.58
C LYS A 73 -5.91 -10.23 -5.69
N THR A 74 -6.95 -10.50 -4.93
CA THR A 74 -7.13 -11.77 -4.25
C THR A 74 -7.46 -12.88 -5.26
N LYS A 75 -7.28 -14.11 -4.86
CA LYS A 75 -7.78 -15.29 -5.55
C LYS A 75 -8.46 -16.19 -4.53
N ASP A 76 -9.72 -16.51 -4.78
CA ASP A 76 -10.56 -17.22 -3.81
C ASP A 76 -10.61 -16.53 -2.44
N LEU A 77 -10.62 -15.18 -2.43
CA LEU A 77 -10.55 -14.30 -1.26
C LEU A 77 -9.25 -14.43 -0.43
N VAL A 78 -8.26 -15.10 -0.96
CA VAL A 78 -6.95 -15.24 -0.32
C VAL A 78 -6.00 -14.20 -0.91
N ALA A 79 -5.36 -13.43 -0.04
CA ALA A 79 -4.31 -12.51 -0.44
C ALA A 79 -3.13 -13.25 -1.07
N PRO A 80 -2.30 -12.60 -1.88
CA PRO A 80 -1.00 -13.14 -2.26
C PRO A 80 -0.18 -13.54 -1.03
N SER A 81 0.82 -14.38 -1.20
CA SER A 81 1.75 -14.71 -0.11
C SER A 81 2.40 -13.44 0.46
N THR A 82 2.75 -13.46 1.73
CA THR A 82 3.36 -12.30 2.41
C THR A 82 4.58 -11.77 1.67
N LEU A 83 4.73 -10.45 1.65
CA LEU A 83 5.92 -9.80 1.11
C LEU A 83 7.16 -10.01 2.00
N GLY A 84 6.98 -10.47 3.22
CA GLY A 84 8.04 -10.68 4.18
C GLY A 84 7.81 -9.92 5.50
N ALA A 85 8.81 -9.98 6.36
CA ALA A 85 8.75 -9.25 7.62
C ALA A 85 8.89 -7.74 7.39
N LEU A 86 8.20 -6.96 8.19
CA LEU A 86 8.36 -5.50 8.21
C LEU A 86 9.80 -5.13 8.54
N ASN A 87 10.26 -4.03 7.97
CA ASN A 87 11.63 -3.55 8.14
C ASN A 87 12.69 -4.61 7.79
N SER A 88 12.44 -5.33 6.73
CA SER A 88 13.33 -6.37 6.19
C SER A 88 13.19 -6.42 4.68
N ALA A 89 14.20 -6.94 4.02
CA ALA A 89 14.11 -7.21 2.59
C ALA A 89 12.91 -8.10 2.27
N PRO A 90 12.24 -7.91 1.14
CA PRO A 90 11.15 -8.78 0.71
C PRO A 90 11.57 -10.25 0.73
N ALA A 91 10.62 -11.12 1.06
CA ALA A 91 10.84 -12.55 1.04
C ALA A 91 11.38 -13.02 -0.31
N ALA A 92 12.26 -14.00 -0.29
CA ALA A 92 12.92 -14.49 -1.51
C ALA A 92 11.90 -14.97 -2.54
N LEU A 93 12.24 -14.75 -3.78
CA LEU A 93 11.45 -14.98 -5.00
C LEU A 93 10.90 -16.41 -5.21
N ALA A 94 11.26 -17.38 -4.39
CA ALA A 94 10.72 -18.73 -4.47
C ALA A 94 9.18 -18.79 -4.39
N ASP A 95 8.57 -17.78 -3.78
CA ASP A 95 7.11 -17.66 -3.66
C ASP A 95 6.47 -16.77 -4.72
N ILE A 96 7.24 -16.20 -5.63
CA ILE A 96 6.73 -15.27 -6.66
C ILE A 96 5.82 -15.96 -7.67
N GLU A 97 5.96 -17.25 -7.92
CA GLU A 97 5.07 -17.96 -8.83
C GLU A 97 3.60 -17.84 -8.42
N GLY A 98 3.30 -17.73 -7.13
CA GLY A 98 1.95 -17.48 -6.63
C GLY A 98 1.49 -16.01 -6.72
N HIS A 99 2.35 -15.09 -7.13
CA HIS A 99 2.04 -13.66 -7.17
C HIS A 99 1.89 -13.11 -8.59
N VAL A 100 2.60 -13.65 -9.56
CA VAL A 100 2.71 -13.08 -10.91
C VAL A 100 1.36 -12.91 -11.59
N ASP A 101 0.43 -13.84 -11.40
CA ASP A 101 -0.92 -13.78 -11.96
C ASP A 101 -1.87 -12.85 -11.20
N ARG A 102 -1.44 -12.33 -10.05
CA ARG A 102 -2.24 -11.49 -9.16
C ARG A 102 -1.83 -10.02 -9.16
N TYR A 103 -0.60 -9.71 -9.55
CA TYR A 103 -0.16 -8.34 -9.63
C TYR A 103 -0.96 -7.53 -10.64
N ILE A 104 -1.45 -6.39 -10.19
CA ILE A 104 -2.10 -5.41 -11.06
C ILE A 104 -1.04 -4.43 -11.54
N ARG A 105 -0.40 -3.73 -10.64
CA ARG A 105 0.62 -2.72 -10.92
C ARG A 105 1.30 -2.22 -9.64
N HIS A 106 2.41 -1.53 -9.81
CA HIS A 106 3.00 -0.71 -8.76
C HIS A 106 2.76 0.78 -9.04
N MET A 107 2.83 1.58 -8.00
CA MET A 107 2.69 3.02 -8.04
C MET A 107 3.73 3.64 -7.12
N PRO A 108 4.73 4.36 -7.67
CA PRO A 108 5.71 5.04 -6.85
C PRO A 108 5.11 6.28 -6.20
N ILE A 109 5.48 6.54 -4.98
CA ILE A 109 5.31 7.80 -4.27
C ILE A 109 6.70 8.38 -4.10
N VAL A 110 6.98 9.46 -4.81
CA VAL A 110 8.32 10.05 -4.83
C VAL A 110 8.42 11.24 -3.88
N ALA A 111 9.64 11.64 -3.57
CA ALA A 111 9.89 12.72 -2.62
C ALA A 111 9.20 14.05 -3.00
N GLY A 112 9.02 14.31 -4.29
CA GLY A 112 8.33 15.50 -4.79
C GLY A 112 6.81 15.52 -4.59
N ASP A 113 6.20 14.37 -4.27
CA ASP A 113 4.76 14.26 -4.04
C ASP A 113 4.34 14.74 -2.64
N PHE A 114 5.33 14.95 -1.75
CA PHE A 114 5.06 15.28 -0.36
C PHE A 114 4.91 16.78 -0.11
N GLY A 115 3.78 17.16 0.50
CA GLY A 115 3.65 18.39 1.25
C GLY A 115 3.84 18.11 2.75
N VAL A 116 4.68 18.87 3.41
CA VAL A 116 5.04 18.64 4.82
C VAL A 116 4.53 19.80 5.69
N THR A 117 3.83 19.45 6.76
CA THR A 117 3.62 20.30 7.93
C THR A 117 4.38 19.66 9.10
N ASP A 118 4.57 20.40 10.20
CA ASP A 118 5.43 19.97 11.32
C ASP A 118 5.21 18.53 11.80
N GLN A 119 3.98 18.04 11.74
CA GLN A 119 3.61 16.73 12.27
C GLN A 119 2.80 15.87 11.29
N LEU A 120 2.73 16.28 10.05
CA LEU A 120 1.98 15.55 9.01
C LEU A 120 2.67 15.71 7.66
N ALA A 121 2.98 14.62 7.02
CA ALA A 121 3.33 14.59 5.62
C ALA A 121 2.18 14.01 4.81
N VAL A 122 1.80 14.69 3.76
CA VAL A 122 0.77 14.25 2.82
C VAL A 122 1.42 14.13 1.46
N ALA A 123 1.38 12.95 0.90
CA ALA A 123 1.78 12.72 -0.48
C ALA A 123 0.56 12.49 -1.36
N SER A 124 0.54 13.11 -2.52
CA SER A 124 -0.51 12.90 -3.52
C SER A 124 0.13 12.55 -4.85
N ALA A 125 -0.20 11.39 -5.36
CA ALA A 125 0.31 10.92 -6.63
C ALA A 125 -0.83 10.42 -7.53
N ASP A 126 -0.73 10.74 -8.82
CA ASP A 126 -1.66 10.23 -9.82
C ASP A 126 -1.37 8.77 -10.13
N ALA A 127 -2.43 7.99 -10.28
CA ALA A 127 -2.27 6.60 -10.66
C ALA A 127 -1.72 6.48 -12.09
N PRO A 128 -0.86 5.48 -12.35
CA PRO A 128 -0.41 5.19 -13.69
C PRO A 128 -1.58 5.00 -14.66
N GLU A 129 -1.42 5.49 -15.89
CA GLU A 129 -2.47 5.36 -16.90
C GLU A 129 -2.87 3.89 -17.12
N GLY A 130 -4.17 3.66 -17.21
CA GLY A 130 -4.71 2.31 -17.43
C GLY A 130 -4.72 1.41 -16.20
N MET A 131 -4.52 1.94 -15.00
CA MET A 131 -4.61 1.14 -13.78
C MET A 131 -6.06 0.83 -13.43
N VAL A 132 -6.45 -0.41 -13.64
CA VAL A 132 -7.80 -0.90 -13.35
C VAL A 132 -7.74 -1.83 -12.15
N LEU A 133 -8.59 -1.56 -11.17
CA LEU A 133 -8.83 -2.39 -10.00
C LEU A 133 -10.11 -3.19 -10.23
N GLU A 134 -10.03 -4.48 -10.09
CA GLU A 134 -11.17 -5.38 -10.20
C GLU A 134 -11.28 -6.21 -8.92
N GLY A 135 -12.40 -6.03 -8.24
CA GLY A 135 -12.69 -6.80 -7.04
C GLY A 135 -13.09 -8.22 -7.39
N GLU A 136 -12.61 -9.18 -6.63
CA GLU A 136 -13.04 -10.56 -6.76
C GLU A 136 -14.50 -10.70 -6.30
N ILE A 137 -15.30 -11.37 -7.11
CA ILE A 137 -16.71 -11.62 -6.79
C ILE A 137 -16.81 -13.02 -6.18
N ASN A 138 -17.10 -13.07 -4.90
CA ASN A 138 -17.49 -14.30 -4.26
C ASN A 138 -19.01 -14.53 -4.44
N SER A 139 -19.40 -15.78 -4.60
CA SER A 139 -20.80 -16.22 -4.82
C SER A 139 -21.82 -15.85 -3.71
N GLY A 140 -21.42 -15.10 -2.72
CA GLY A 140 -22.30 -14.66 -1.64
C GLY A 140 -22.06 -13.25 -1.12
N ASN A 141 -20.90 -12.68 -1.32
CA ASN A 141 -20.57 -11.32 -0.87
C ASN A 141 -19.65 -10.63 -1.88
N ASN A 142 -19.96 -9.39 -2.20
CA ASN A 142 -19.03 -8.54 -2.93
C ASN A 142 -17.86 -8.19 -2.00
N VAL A 143 -16.70 -8.67 -2.32
CA VAL A 143 -15.45 -8.31 -1.66
C VAL A 143 -14.61 -7.52 -2.61
#